data_2e482aa931487c3950e6982157e3a20b
#
_entry.id   2e482aa931487c3950e6982157e3a20b
#
_cell.length_a   1.000
_cell.length_b   1.000
_cell.length_c   1.000
_cell.angle_alpha   90.00
_cell.angle_beta   90.00
_cell.angle_gamma   90.00
#
_symmetry.space_group_name_H-M   'P 1'
#
loop_
_entity.id
_entity.type
_entity.pdbx_description
1 polymer ?
#
loop_
_entity_poly.entity_id
_entity_poly.type
_entity_poly.pdbx_seq_one_letter_code
_entity_poly.pdbx_strand_id
1 'polypeptide(L)'
;MTKIVILGAGGQIARHVVDMLAERGDIELTLFLRDAKKLGRDVPGNARVITGDVLDAGKLKDAISGQDVVYANLAGDVDAQAEAIIAAMRETGVRKLIFCTTLGIYDEVPGRFGEWNNREIGAYLPPYRKAADRIEVSGLDYAILRPAWLTDTDEVDYETTERNAPFKGTEIARKSVAAVVVKLAEASGALGNRNIGINKPNTDGNKPAFM
;
A
#
# COMPACT_ATOMS: atom_id res chain seq x y z
N MET A 1 7.44 -12.25 17.50
CA MET A 1 7.36 -12.55 16.07
C MET A 1 6.15 -11.81 15.50
N THR A 2 6.37 -10.89 14.57
CA THR A 2 5.31 -10.06 13.98
C THR A 2 4.69 -10.78 12.78
N LYS A 3 3.36 -10.85 12.74
CA LYS A 3 2.60 -11.51 11.69
C LYS A 3 2.00 -10.48 10.73
N ILE A 4 2.35 -10.58 9.46
CA ILE A 4 1.95 -9.60 8.45
C ILE A 4 1.20 -10.31 7.32
N VAL A 5 -0.03 -9.92 7.05
CA VAL A 5 -0.72 -10.34 5.82
C VAL A 5 -0.54 -9.29 4.74
N ILE A 6 -0.15 -9.74 3.56
CA ILE A 6 0.01 -8.91 2.36
C ILE A 6 -1.12 -9.24 1.39
N LEU A 7 -2.12 -8.36 1.31
CA LEU A 7 -3.24 -8.46 0.37
C LEU A 7 -2.80 -7.90 -0.98
N GLY A 8 -2.84 -8.73 -2.02
CA GLY A 8 -2.28 -8.40 -3.33
C GLY A 8 -0.77 -8.67 -3.43
N ALA A 9 -0.29 -9.75 -2.80
CA ALA A 9 1.13 -10.11 -2.70
C ALA A 9 1.86 -10.27 -4.05
N GLY A 10 1.13 -10.50 -5.16
CA GLY A 10 1.69 -10.55 -6.52
C GLY A 10 1.94 -9.17 -7.16
N GLY A 11 1.56 -8.07 -6.49
CA GLY A 11 1.77 -6.70 -6.99
C GLY A 11 3.24 -6.30 -6.97
N GLN A 12 3.63 -5.37 -7.86
CA GLN A 12 5.04 -5.00 -8.06
C GLN A 12 5.69 -4.41 -6.80
N ILE A 13 5.00 -3.53 -6.06
CA ILE A 13 5.51 -3.00 -4.77
C ILE A 13 5.53 -4.12 -3.72
N ALA A 14 4.46 -4.93 -3.66
CA ALA A 14 4.34 -6.00 -2.68
C ALA A 14 5.47 -7.04 -2.80
N ARG A 15 5.94 -7.33 -4.01
CA ARG A 15 7.10 -8.21 -4.23
C ARG A 15 8.36 -7.69 -3.53
N HIS A 16 8.65 -6.39 -3.64
CA HIS A 16 9.78 -5.79 -2.92
C HIS A 16 9.58 -5.85 -1.38
N VAL A 17 8.34 -5.71 -0.89
CA VAL A 17 8.05 -5.90 0.54
C VAL A 17 8.33 -7.34 0.95
N VAL A 18 7.90 -8.31 0.16
CA VAL A 18 8.19 -9.74 0.41
C VAL A 18 9.69 -9.99 0.40
N ASP A 19 10.44 -9.42 -0.57
CA ASP A 19 11.89 -9.56 -0.66
C ASP A 19 12.62 -9.02 0.60
N MET A 20 12.19 -7.84 1.08
CA MET A 20 12.80 -7.20 2.24
C MET A 20 12.50 -7.94 3.56
N LEU A 21 11.37 -8.65 3.62
CA LEU A 21 10.92 -9.39 4.81
C LEU A 21 11.19 -10.90 4.74
N ALA A 22 11.64 -11.40 3.58
CA ALA A 22 12.05 -12.79 3.41
C ALA A 22 13.19 -13.15 4.39
N GLU A 23 13.17 -14.38 4.88
CA GLU A 23 14.22 -14.92 5.77
C GLU A 23 14.39 -14.20 7.12
N ARG A 24 13.52 -13.26 7.44
CA ARG A 24 13.51 -12.60 8.74
C ARG A 24 12.92 -13.54 9.79
N GLY A 25 13.73 -13.96 10.75
CA GLY A 25 13.34 -14.91 11.81
C GLY A 25 12.32 -14.35 12.83
N ASP A 26 12.12 -13.03 12.84
CA ASP A 26 11.19 -12.31 13.70
C ASP A 26 9.85 -11.96 13.02
N ILE A 27 9.68 -12.35 11.74
CA ILE A 27 8.50 -12.07 10.93
C ILE A 27 7.90 -13.33 10.32
N GLU A 28 6.57 -13.41 10.32
CA GLU A 28 5.77 -14.42 9.64
C GLU A 28 4.88 -13.73 8.59
N LEU A 29 4.96 -14.17 7.33
CA LEU A 29 4.20 -13.60 6.23
C LEU A 29 3.01 -14.47 5.83
N THR A 30 1.86 -13.84 5.59
CA THR A 30 0.74 -14.44 4.88
C THR A 30 0.56 -13.73 3.56
N LEU A 31 0.82 -14.42 2.45
CA LEU A 31 0.74 -13.87 1.09
C LEU A 31 -0.64 -14.19 0.51
N PHE A 32 -1.52 -13.19 0.44
CA PHE A 32 -2.87 -13.35 -0.06
C PHE A 32 -2.99 -12.76 -1.48
N LEU A 33 -3.41 -13.60 -2.44
CA LEU A 33 -3.55 -13.19 -3.83
C LEU A 33 -4.49 -14.14 -4.60
N ARG A 34 -5.03 -13.68 -5.73
CA ARG A 34 -5.97 -14.44 -6.55
C ARG A 34 -5.33 -15.61 -7.32
N ASP A 35 -4.07 -15.48 -7.70
CA ASP A 35 -3.33 -16.48 -8.48
C ASP A 35 -1.88 -16.55 -7.97
N ALA A 36 -1.53 -17.68 -7.34
CA ALA A 36 -0.20 -17.92 -6.78
C ALA A 36 0.93 -17.83 -7.82
N LYS A 37 0.66 -18.10 -9.10
CA LYS A 37 1.65 -17.95 -10.17
C LYS A 37 2.15 -16.51 -10.33
N LYS A 38 1.35 -15.54 -9.91
CA LYS A 38 1.72 -14.11 -9.93
C LYS A 38 2.77 -13.71 -8.89
N LEU A 39 3.13 -14.57 -7.95
CA LEU A 39 4.30 -14.31 -7.10
C LEU A 39 5.57 -14.18 -7.93
N GLY A 40 5.70 -14.99 -9.00
CA GLY A 40 6.84 -14.93 -9.92
C GLY A 40 8.17 -15.33 -9.28
N ARG A 41 8.13 -16.05 -8.15
CA ARG A 41 9.26 -16.48 -7.32
C ARG A 41 8.87 -17.62 -6.39
N ASP A 42 9.85 -18.27 -5.79
CA ASP A 42 9.62 -19.23 -4.71
C ASP A 42 9.06 -18.54 -3.46
N VAL A 43 8.25 -19.26 -2.71
CA VAL A 43 7.68 -18.76 -1.45
C VAL A 43 8.78 -18.76 -0.38
N PRO A 44 9.05 -17.62 0.28
CA PRO A 44 10.03 -17.57 1.37
C PRO A 44 9.71 -18.55 2.51
N GLY A 45 10.74 -19.03 3.20
CA GLY A 45 10.58 -20.01 4.28
C GLY A 45 9.74 -19.52 5.47
N ASN A 46 9.68 -18.20 5.69
CA ASN A 46 8.85 -17.54 6.70
C ASN A 46 7.46 -17.12 6.19
N ALA A 47 7.03 -17.60 5.00
CA ALA A 47 5.78 -17.20 4.38
C ALA A 47 4.86 -18.39 4.07
N ARG A 48 3.56 -18.17 4.19
CA ARG A 48 2.50 -19.05 3.66
C ARG A 48 1.67 -18.33 2.61
N VAL A 49 1.12 -19.09 1.66
CA VAL A 49 0.27 -18.54 0.59
C VAL A 49 -1.18 -18.94 0.82
N ILE A 50 -2.08 -17.97 0.68
CA ILE A 50 -3.53 -18.17 0.66
C ILE A 50 -4.06 -17.62 -0.66
N THR A 51 -4.73 -18.49 -1.45
CA THR A 51 -5.35 -18.06 -2.70
C THR A 51 -6.80 -17.66 -2.48
N GLY A 52 -7.12 -16.40 -2.82
CA GLY A 52 -8.48 -15.86 -2.67
C GLY A 52 -8.64 -14.48 -3.29
N ASP A 53 -9.89 -14.04 -3.40
CA ASP A 53 -10.24 -12.66 -3.71
C ASP A 53 -10.50 -11.89 -2.41
N VAL A 54 -10.07 -10.63 -2.36
CA VAL A 54 -10.33 -9.73 -1.20
C VAL A 54 -11.83 -9.51 -0.97
N LEU A 55 -12.64 -9.67 -2.01
CA LEU A 55 -14.11 -9.59 -1.91
C LEU A 55 -14.77 -10.89 -1.42
N ASP A 56 -14.02 -11.99 -1.28
CA ASP A 56 -14.47 -13.21 -0.60
C ASP A 56 -14.31 -13.04 0.91
N ALA A 57 -15.38 -12.68 1.59
CA ALA A 57 -15.37 -12.34 3.01
C ALA A 57 -14.84 -13.47 3.90
N GLY A 58 -15.15 -14.74 3.57
CA GLY A 58 -14.67 -15.90 4.33
C GLY A 58 -13.16 -16.05 4.24
N LYS A 59 -12.62 -16.09 3.02
CA LYS A 59 -11.18 -16.22 2.77
C LYS A 59 -10.39 -15.03 3.27
N LEU A 60 -10.94 -13.82 3.13
CA LEU A 60 -10.30 -12.61 3.65
C LEU A 60 -10.20 -12.64 5.17
N LYS A 61 -11.27 -13.00 5.85
CA LYS A 61 -11.30 -13.15 7.30
C LYS A 61 -10.28 -14.19 7.79
N ASP A 62 -10.22 -15.35 7.13
CA ASP A 62 -9.25 -16.40 7.46
C ASP A 62 -7.81 -15.91 7.28
N ALA A 63 -7.54 -15.12 6.24
CA ALA A 63 -6.22 -14.57 5.99
C ALA A 63 -5.79 -13.51 7.02
N ILE A 64 -6.74 -12.68 7.49
CA ILE A 64 -6.50 -11.59 8.45
C ILE A 64 -6.46 -12.09 9.89
N SER A 65 -7.16 -13.18 10.21
CA SER A 65 -7.24 -13.69 11.58
C SER A 65 -5.85 -13.98 12.17
N GLY A 66 -5.59 -13.41 13.35
CA GLY A 66 -4.35 -13.60 14.09
C GLY A 66 -3.13 -12.88 13.51
N GLN A 67 -3.34 -11.94 12.59
CA GLN A 67 -2.28 -11.07 12.09
C GLN A 67 -2.10 -9.84 13.00
N ASP A 68 -0.89 -9.30 13.01
CA ASP A 68 -0.59 -8.05 13.71
C ASP A 68 -0.77 -6.84 12.78
N VAL A 69 -0.47 -7.02 11.47
CA VAL A 69 -0.51 -5.96 10.46
C VAL A 69 -1.14 -6.48 9.17
N VAL A 70 -2.03 -5.68 8.59
CA VAL A 70 -2.56 -5.86 7.22
C VAL A 70 -1.90 -4.85 6.31
N TYR A 71 -1.23 -5.31 5.25
CA TYR A 71 -0.76 -4.47 4.17
C TYR A 71 -1.59 -4.74 2.91
N ALA A 72 -2.24 -3.73 2.36
CA ALA A 72 -3.05 -3.80 1.15
C ALA A 72 -2.39 -3.07 -0.01
N ASN A 73 -2.06 -3.83 -1.08
CA ASN A 73 -1.47 -3.35 -2.34
C ASN A 73 -2.36 -3.82 -3.50
N LEU A 74 -3.47 -3.11 -3.68
CA LEU A 74 -4.60 -3.56 -4.50
C LEU A 74 -4.86 -2.62 -5.69
N ALA A 75 -5.63 -3.12 -6.65
CA ALA A 75 -6.09 -2.37 -7.81
C ALA A 75 -7.49 -2.84 -8.23
N GLY A 76 -8.17 -2.04 -9.07
CA GLY A 76 -9.53 -2.28 -9.52
C GLY A 76 -10.55 -1.61 -8.61
N ASP A 77 -11.50 -2.35 -8.08
CA ASP A 77 -12.55 -1.80 -7.19
C ASP A 77 -12.03 -1.62 -5.76
N VAL A 78 -11.09 -0.68 -5.61
CA VAL A 78 -10.39 -0.44 -4.34
C VAL A 78 -11.31 0.11 -3.23
N ASP A 79 -12.42 0.73 -3.59
CA ASP A 79 -13.44 1.19 -2.63
C ASP A 79 -14.14 0.00 -1.95
N ALA A 80 -14.67 -0.95 -2.75
CA ALA A 80 -15.28 -2.16 -2.22
C ALA A 80 -14.26 -3.05 -1.48
N GLN A 81 -13.02 -3.13 -1.97
CA GLN A 81 -11.95 -3.86 -1.32
C GLN A 81 -11.60 -3.27 0.06
N ALA A 82 -11.53 -1.94 0.18
CA ALA A 82 -11.28 -1.27 1.45
C ALA A 82 -12.42 -1.53 2.45
N GLU A 83 -13.67 -1.49 2.01
CA GLU A 83 -14.83 -1.81 2.83
C GLU A 83 -14.77 -3.24 3.37
N ALA A 84 -14.47 -4.22 2.51
CA ALA A 84 -14.32 -5.63 2.90
C ALA A 84 -13.18 -5.83 3.90
N ILE A 85 -12.03 -5.18 3.69
CA ILE A 85 -10.87 -5.23 4.61
C ILE A 85 -11.24 -4.65 5.97
N ILE A 86 -11.87 -3.47 6.02
CA ILE A 86 -12.30 -2.84 7.28
C ILE A 86 -13.26 -3.75 8.04
N ALA A 87 -14.23 -4.36 7.35
CA ALA A 87 -15.18 -5.30 7.96
C ALA A 87 -14.46 -6.52 8.57
N ALA A 88 -13.60 -7.19 7.78
CA ALA A 88 -12.85 -8.36 8.23
C ALA A 88 -11.90 -8.03 9.40
N MET A 89 -11.23 -6.87 9.38
CA MET A 89 -10.36 -6.42 10.46
C MET A 89 -11.14 -6.15 11.76
N ARG A 90 -12.34 -5.57 11.66
CA ARG A 90 -13.23 -5.37 12.84
C ARG A 90 -13.68 -6.69 13.45
N GLU A 91 -14.06 -7.66 12.61
CA GLU A 91 -14.48 -8.99 13.06
C GLU A 91 -13.35 -9.80 13.71
N THR A 92 -12.13 -9.65 13.22
CA THR A 92 -10.95 -10.39 13.72
C THR A 92 -10.21 -9.68 14.86
N GLY A 93 -10.54 -8.41 15.13
CA GLY A 93 -9.88 -7.59 16.13
C GLY A 93 -8.50 -7.06 15.69
N VAL A 94 -8.06 -7.31 14.45
CA VAL A 94 -6.81 -6.78 13.89
C VAL A 94 -6.97 -5.29 13.60
N ARG A 95 -5.99 -4.48 14.00
CA ARG A 95 -6.16 -3.03 13.98
C ARG A 95 -5.23 -2.26 13.07
N LYS A 96 -4.02 -2.75 12.80
CA LYS A 96 -3.02 -2.02 12.00
C LYS A 96 -3.22 -2.28 10.51
N LEU A 97 -3.52 -1.20 9.75
CA LEU A 97 -3.73 -1.23 8.31
C LEU A 97 -2.75 -0.29 7.59
N ILE A 98 -1.94 -0.83 6.70
CA ILE A 98 -1.17 -0.06 5.72
C ILE A 98 -1.85 -0.22 4.37
N PHE A 99 -2.30 0.88 3.77
CA PHE A 99 -3.06 0.84 2.52
C PHE A 99 -2.41 1.72 1.45
N CYS A 100 -2.04 1.10 0.33
CA CYS A 100 -1.45 1.81 -0.80
C CYS A 100 -2.54 2.37 -1.71
N THR A 101 -2.53 3.69 -1.89
CA THR A 101 -3.39 4.44 -2.82
C THR A 101 -2.52 5.06 -3.92
N THR A 102 -2.78 6.28 -4.31
CA THR A 102 -2.01 7.04 -5.30
C THR A 102 -2.04 8.54 -4.98
N LEU A 103 -1.10 9.29 -5.53
CA LEU A 103 -1.13 10.75 -5.48
C LEU A 103 -2.38 11.31 -6.21
N GLY A 104 -2.76 12.51 -5.87
CA GLY A 104 -3.82 13.29 -6.55
C GLY A 104 -5.24 13.01 -6.04
N ILE A 105 -5.44 12.08 -5.09
CA ILE A 105 -6.77 11.76 -4.57
C ILE A 105 -7.42 12.88 -3.73
N TYR A 106 -6.65 13.90 -3.35
CA TYR A 106 -7.12 15.06 -2.59
C TYR A 106 -6.91 16.39 -3.33
N ASP A 107 -6.65 16.35 -4.64
CA ASP A 107 -6.26 17.51 -5.46
C ASP A 107 -4.99 18.20 -4.95
N GLU A 108 -4.13 17.46 -4.26
CA GLU A 108 -2.94 17.95 -3.59
C GLU A 108 -1.72 18.12 -4.49
N VAL A 109 -1.80 17.70 -5.75
CA VAL A 109 -0.71 17.83 -6.72
C VAL A 109 -0.79 19.18 -7.40
N PRO A 110 0.17 20.10 -7.18
CA PRO A 110 0.05 21.48 -7.66
C PRO A 110 0.47 21.66 -9.12
N GLY A 111 0.01 22.76 -9.72
CA GLY A 111 0.49 23.30 -10.98
C GLY A 111 0.36 22.37 -12.17
N ARG A 112 1.29 22.49 -13.13
CA ARG A 112 1.26 21.72 -14.39
C ARG A 112 1.36 20.21 -14.17
N PHE A 113 2.03 19.78 -13.11
CA PHE A 113 2.06 18.35 -12.78
C PHE A 113 0.68 17.85 -12.36
N GLY A 114 -0.07 18.61 -11.57
CA GLY A 114 -1.44 18.27 -11.20
C GLY A 114 -2.36 18.19 -12.41
N GLU A 115 -2.28 19.16 -13.31
CA GLU A 115 -3.05 19.17 -14.56
C GLU A 115 -2.72 17.93 -15.42
N TRP A 116 -1.43 17.61 -15.56
CA TRP A 116 -0.98 16.44 -16.30
C TRP A 116 -1.45 15.15 -15.63
N ASN A 117 -1.26 15.00 -14.31
CA ASN A 117 -1.67 13.84 -13.54
C ASN A 117 -3.18 13.57 -13.66
N ASN A 118 -4.01 14.62 -13.54
CA ASN A 118 -5.45 14.50 -13.69
C ASN A 118 -5.86 14.09 -15.11
N ARG A 119 -5.15 14.54 -16.13
CA ARG A 119 -5.41 14.10 -17.50
C ARG A 119 -5.08 12.61 -17.71
N GLU A 120 -3.99 12.13 -17.11
CA GLU A 120 -3.53 10.74 -17.29
C GLU A 120 -4.32 9.74 -16.44
N ILE A 121 -4.57 10.05 -15.17
CA ILE A 121 -5.15 9.09 -14.22
C ILE A 121 -6.41 9.60 -13.49
N GLY A 122 -6.92 10.78 -13.83
CA GLY A 122 -8.06 11.38 -13.12
C GLY A 122 -9.29 10.47 -13.03
N ALA A 123 -9.55 9.67 -14.06
CA ALA A 123 -10.66 8.70 -14.06
C ALA A 123 -10.49 7.57 -13.02
N TYR A 124 -9.27 7.29 -12.58
CA TYR A 124 -8.95 6.25 -11.60
C TYR A 124 -8.89 6.77 -10.16
N LEU A 125 -8.85 8.08 -9.94
CA LEU A 125 -8.70 8.66 -8.59
C LEU A 125 -9.93 8.47 -7.68
N PRO A 126 -11.19 8.58 -8.16
CA PRO A 126 -12.36 8.53 -7.28
C PRO A 126 -12.49 7.26 -6.42
N PRO A 127 -12.28 6.02 -6.90
CA PRO A 127 -12.34 4.85 -6.04
C PRO A 127 -11.22 4.82 -4.98
N TYR A 128 -10.01 5.30 -5.28
CA TYR A 128 -8.94 5.42 -4.30
C TYR A 128 -9.25 6.48 -3.24
N ARG A 129 -9.87 7.61 -3.65
CA ARG A 129 -10.33 8.63 -2.72
C ARG A 129 -11.37 8.07 -1.75
N LYS A 130 -12.39 7.39 -2.26
CA LYS A 130 -13.42 6.77 -1.42
C LYS A 130 -12.83 5.74 -0.46
N ALA A 131 -11.91 4.90 -0.93
CA ALA A 131 -11.20 3.94 -0.06
C ALA A 131 -10.46 4.65 1.08
N ALA A 132 -9.74 5.74 0.78
CA ALA A 132 -9.03 6.52 1.78
C ALA A 132 -10.00 7.15 2.79
N ASP A 133 -11.10 7.77 2.34
CA ASP A 133 -12.12 8.37 3.21
C ASP A 133 -12.76 7.33 4.15
N ARG A 134 -13.05 6.10 3.66
CA ARG A 134 -13.55 4.99 4.50
C ARG A 134 -12.54 4.57 5.57
N ILE A 135 -11.26 4.49 5.21
CA ILE A 135 -10.19 4.11 6.14
C ILE A 135 -10.02 5.19 7.22
N GLU A 136 -10.03 6.47 6.85
CA GLU A 136 -9.89 7.60 7.80
C GLU A 136 -10.97 7.61 8.88
N VAL A 137 -12.19 7.18 8.56
CA VAL A 137 -13.32 7.11 9.54
C VAL A 137 -13.52 5.71 10.14
N SER A 138 -12.68 4.73 9.80
CA SER A 138 -12.86 3.33 10.19
C SER A 138 -12.64 3.06 11.67
N GLY A 139 -11.90 3.90 12.37
CA GLY A 139 -11.43 3.66 13.74
C GLY A 139 -10.28 2.66 13.83
N LEU A 140 -9.71 2.23 12.71
CA LEU A 140 -8.47 1.43 12.66
C LEU A 140 -7.27 2.33 12.95
N ASP A 141 -6.15 1.72 13.30
CA ASP A 141 -4.84 2.35 13.31
C ASP A 141 -4.23 2.20 11.90
N TYR A 142 -4.18 3.27 11.14
CA TYR A 142 -3.86 3.20 9.71
C TYR A 142 -2.67 4.04 9.27
N ALA A 143 -2.08 3.61 8.15
CA ALA A 143 -1.21 4.41 7.31
C ALA A 143 -1.68 4.30 5.84
N ILE A 144 -2.15 5.40 5.27
CA ILE A 144 -2.48 5.52 3.85
C ILE A 144 -1.26 6.08 3.13
N LEU A 145 -0.80 5.37 2.11
CA LEU A 145 0.36 5.75 1.30
C LEU A 145 -0.11 6.25 -0.06
N ARG A 146 0.36 7.43 -0.46
CA ARG A 146 0.06 8.06 -1.76
C ARG A 146 1.35 8.18 -2.58
N PRO A 147 1.82 7.11 -3.24
CA PRO A 147 3.04 7.18 -4.03
C PRO A 147 2.90 8.11 -5.23
N ALA A 148 3.99 8.77 -5.60
CA ALA A 148 4.18 9.40 -6.90
C ALA A 148 4.24 8.35 -8.02
N TRP A 149 4.50 8.76 -9.26
CA TRP A 149 4.62 7.86 -10.41
C TRP A 149 5.77 6.87 -10.21
N LEU A 150 5.46 5.59 -10.43
CA LEU A 150 6.32 4.49 -10.01
C LEU A 150 7.37 4.15 -11.06
N THR A 151 8.64 4.06 -10.64
CA THR A 151 9.76 3.55 -11.43
C THR A 151 10.23 2.18 -10.95
N ASP A 152 11.04 1.49 -11.77
CA ASP A 152 11.68 0.22 -11.42
C ASP A 152 13.17 0.40 -11.06
N THR A 153 13.58 1.63 -10.75
CA THR A 153 14.94 1.93 -10.31
C THR A 153 15.25 1.17 -9.01
N ASP A 154 16.42 0.54 -8.95
CA ASP A 154 16.88 -0.21 -7.78
C ASP A 154 17.47 0.73 -6.73
N GLU A 155 16.61 1.46 -6.01
CA GLU A 155 17.01 2.44 -5.00
C GLU A 155 16.02 2.51 -3.84
N VAL A 156 16.52 2.96 -2.68
CA VAL A 156 15.70 3.38 -1.54
C VAL A 156 16.04 4.83 -1.24
N ASP A 157 15.32 5.74 -1.88
CA ASP A 157 15.46 7.18 -1.73
C ASP A 157 14.06 7.80 -1.77
N TYR A 158 13.63 8.44 -0.68
CA TYR A 158 12.29 9.00 -0.58
C TYR A 158 12.19 10.14 0.44
N GLU A 159 11.26 11.03 0.18
CA GLU A 159 10.70 11.95 1.17
C GLU A 159 9.19 11.78 1.30
N THR A 160 8.63 12.29 2.37
CA THR A 160 7.19 12.18 2.63
C THR A 160 6.54 13.55 2.74
N THR A 161 5.29 13.64 2.29
CA THR A 161 4.45 14.83 2.35
C THR A 161 3.19 14.51 3.15
N GLU A 162 2.85 15.35 4.11
CA GLU A 162 1.63 15.16 4.91
C GLU A 162 0.37 15.37 4.06
N ARG A 163 -0.78 14.85 4.54
CA ARG A 163 -2.06 14.85 3.82
C ARG A 163 -2.47 16.22 3.27
N ASN A 164 -2.29 17.27 4.09
CA ASN A 164 -2.77 18.61 3.77
C ASN A 164 -1.67 19.54 3.21
N ALA A 165 -0.49 19.00 2.92
CA ALA A 165 0.58 19.74 2.28
C ALA A 165 0.59 19.52 0.77
N PRO A 166 1.01 20.51 -0.04
CA PRO A 166 1.21 20.31 -1.47
C PRO A 166 2.15 19.14 -1.74
N PHE A 167 1.76 18.26 -2.66
CA PHE A 167 2.56 17.11 -3.04
C PHE A 167 3.85 17.56 -3.72
N LYS A 168 4.95 16.90 -3.41
CA LYS A 168 6.26 17.18 -3.99
C LYS A 168 6.70 16.06 -4.90
N GLY A 169 7.65 16.37 -5.82
CA GLY A 169 8.24 15.40 -6.72
C GLY A 169 7.25 14.72 -7.65
N THR A 170 7.74 14.10 -8.69
CA THR A 170 6.90 13.50 -9.74
C THR A 170 6.95 11.98 -9.76
N GLU A 171 8.00 11.38 -9.20
CA GLU A 171 8.27 9.94 -9.34
C GLU A 171 8.86 9.33 -8.06
N ILE A 172 8.83 7.99 -7.99
CA ILE A 172 9.35 7.20 -6.86
C ILE A 172 9.64 5.77 -7.30
N ALA A 173 10.74 5.18 -6.82
CA ALA A 173 11.00 3.77 -7.03
C ALA A 173 10.03 2.88 -6.22
N ARG A 174 9.52 1.80 -6.82
CA ARG A 174 8.68 0.81 -6.11
C ARG A 174 9.38 0.26 -4.88
N LYS A 175 10.69 0.08 -4.95
CA LYS A 175 11.53 -0.37 -3.84
C LYS A 175 11.54 0.64 -2.68
N SER A 176 11.55 1.94 -2.98
CA SER A 176 11.44 3.01 -1.96
C SER A 176 10.09 2.97 -1.25
N VAL A 177 8.99 2.79 -1.99
CA VAL A 177 7.66 2.62 -1.38
C VAL A 177 7.62 1.38 -0.49
N ALA A 178 8.18 0.26 -0.94
CA ALA A 178 8.27 -0.97 -0.17
C ALA A 178 9.06 -0.77 1.14
N ALA A 179 10.16 -0.01 1.12
CA ALA A 179 10.92 0.31 2.32
C ALA A 179 10.10 1.11 3.35
N VAL A 180 9.22 2.02 2.90
CA VAL A 180 8.27 2.72 3.78
C VAL A 180 7.27 1.75 4.40
N VAL A 181 6.71 0.83 3.60
CA VAL A 181 5.79 -0.21 4.10
C VAL A 181 6.47 -1.06 5.16
N VAL A 182 7.68 -1.55 4.91
CA VAL A 182 8.46 -2.38 5.86
C VAL A 182 8.69 -1.61 7.16
N LYS A 183 9.17 -0.37 7.10
CA LYS A 183 9.38 0.48 8.26
C LYS A 183 8.11 0.67 9.11
N LEU A 184 6.96 0.83 8.47
CA LEU A 184 5.67 0.97 9.15
C LEU A 184 5.20 -0.37 9.75
N ALA A 185 5.38 -1.48 9.03
CA ALA A 185 4.99 -2.81 9.49
C ALA A 185 5.80 -3.28 10.70
N GLU A 186 7.08 -2.92 10.77
CA GLU A 186 7.99 -3.24 11.87
C GLU A 186 7.83 -2.30 13.09
N ALA A 187 7.12 -1.20 12.94
CA ALA A 187 6.93 -0.27 14.05
C ALA A 187 6.19 -0.92 15.23
N SER A 188 6.82 -0.93 16.40
CA SER A 188 6.25 -1.50 17.64
C SER A 188 5.07 -0.69 18.18
N GLY A 189 4.96 0.59 17.81
CA GLY A 189 3.89 1.52 18.21
C GLY A 189 2.73 1.55 17.23
N ALA A 190 1.81 2.50 17.46
CA ALA A 190 0.73 2.82 16.54
C ALA A 190 1.27 3.40 15.21
N LEU A 191 0.52 3.19 14.12
CA LEU A 191 0.78 3.85 12.83
C LEU A 191 0.47 5.36 12.89
N GLY A 192 -0.41 5.76 13.82
CA GLY A 192 -0.70 7.16 14.13
C GLY A 192 -1.66 7.83 13.17
N ASN A 193 -2.51 7.06 12.50
CA ASN A 193 -3.52 7.55 11.55
C ASN A 193 -2.90 8.47 10.49
N ARG A 194 -1.83 7.99 9.86
CA ARG A 194 -1.06 8.77 8.87
C ARG A 194 -1.65 8.64 7.48
N ASN A 195 -1.57 9.73 6.74
CA ASN A 195 -1.91 9.76 5.32
C ASN A 195 -0.84 10.58 4.61
N ILE A 196 0.13 9.90 4.00
CA ILE A 196 1.37 10.49 3.51
C ILE A 196 1.57 10.28 2.01
N GLY A 197 1.95 11.36 1.33
CA GLY A 197 2.55 11.29 -0.01
C GLY A 197 3.98 10.76 0.08
N ILE A 198 4.43 10.04 -0.95
CA ILE A 198 5.78 9.51 -1.03
C ILE A 198 6.34 9.78 -2.42
N ASN A 199 7.44 10.51 -2.49
CA ASN A 199 8.15 10.83 -3.73
C ASN A 199 9.66 10.74 -3.55
N LYS A 200 10.39 10.65 -4.65
CA LYS A 200 11.83 10.81 -4.67
C LYS A 200 12.18 12.29 -4.53
N PRO A 201 13.15 12.67 -3.66
CA PRO A 201 13.60 14.04 -3.53
C PRO A 201 14.13 14.60 -4.85
N ASN A 202 14.01 15.94 -5.03
CA ASN A 202 14.55 16.65 -6.20
C ASN A 202 14.03 16.17 -7.56
N THR A 203 12.80 15.65 -7.59
CA THR A 203 12.11 15.23 -8.83
C THR A 203 10.95 16.16 -9.18
N ASP A 204 10.95 17.39 -8.67
CA ASP A 204 9.93 18.38 -9.02
C ASP A 204 9.94 18.67 -10.51
N GLY A 205 8.75 18.72 -11.13
CA GLY A 205 8.62 18.91 -12.56
C GLY A 205 7.19 19.00 -13.02
N ASN A 206 6.99 19.07 -14.34
CA ASN A 206 5.66 19.12 -14.94
C ASN A 206 5.06 17.72 -15.24
N LYS A 207 5.89 16.70 -15.17
CA LYS A 207 5.57 15.27 -15.34
C LYS A 207 6.78 14.43 -14.89
N PRO A 208 6.63 13.10 -14.70
CA PRO A 208 7.77 12.21 -14.43
C PRO A 208 8.82 12.27 -15.57
N ALA A 209 10.10 12.09 -15.22
CA ALA A 209 11.19 12.20 -16.18
C ALA A 209 11.18 11.12 -17.27
N PHE A 210 10.51 9.99 -16.99
CA PHE A 210 10.41 8.84 -17.91
C PHE A 210 9.15 8.85 -18.81
N MET A 211 8.32 9.91 -18.76
CA MET A 211 7.05 10.05 -19.50
C MET A 211 7.13 11.08 -20.64
#